data_80b9d0064c0a909a161ffc3caf220a95
#
_entry.id   80b9d0064c0a909a161ffc3caf220a95
#
_cell.length_a   1.000
_cell.length_b   1.000
_cell.length_c   1.000
_cell.angle_alpha   90.00
_cell.angle_beta   90.00
_cell.angle_gamma   90.00
#
_symmetry.space_group_name_H-M   'P 1'
#
loop_
_entity.id
_entity.type
_entity.pdbx_description
1 polymer ?
#
loop_
_entity_poly.entity_id
_entity_poly.type
_entity_poly.pdbx_seq_one_letter_code
_entity_poly.pdbx_strand_id
1 'polypeptide(L)'
;LIFPATLNSLFQTADDYYRNERIVTFLRLIRYVAAFLALALPGLYVAAATFHPQLLPGNLIRSMAEARSGVPFPTAAEVLLMELSFELLREAGLRMPGPAGNTIGIVGGLIVGQAAVSANLVSPITVTVAALTALGSFSIPNEELSEVFRLWKYGILLLGSCFGILGVMLGCFLLLMLMAEQESYGIPWLYPYVGGNLNERADEKDSMFLAAARKRKRRPIFAKWGNRIRFRRKS
;
A
#
# COMPACT_ATOMS: atom_id res chain seq x y z
N LEU A 1 18.82 1.36 -8.91
CA LEU A 1 17.72 2.17 -9.47
C LEU A 1 17.94 2.29 -10.97
N ILE A 2 16.95 1.90 -11.77
CA ILE A 2 16.96 2.08 -13.23
C ILE A 2 16.13 3.34 -13.51
N PHE A 3 16.75 4.37 -14.03
CA PHE A 3 16.06 5.61 -14.42
C PHE A 3 15.61 5.55 -15.88
N PRO A 4 14.46 6.15 -16.22
CA PRO A 4 13.49 6.84 -15.36
C PRO A 4 12.63 5.86 -14.54
N ALA A 5 12.34 6.22 -13.26
CA ALA A 5 11.48 5.46 -12.39
C ALA A 5 10.04 5.99 -12.49
N THR A 6 9.08 5.10 -12.70
CA THR A 6 7.65 5.41 -12.69
C THR A 6 6.97 4.62 -11.57
N LEU A 7 5.84 5.10 -11.04
CA LEU A 7 5.07 4.38 -10.02
C LEU A 7 4.81 2.93 -10.44
N ASN A 8 4.42 2.74 -11.70
CA ASN A 8 4.15 1.42 -12.27
C ASN A 8 5.37 0.49 -12.20
N SER A 9 6.59 1.00 -12.44
CA SER A 9 7.82 0.22 -12.37
C SER A 9 8.17 -0.22 -10.94
N LEU A 10 7.77 0.55 -9.93
CA LEU A 10 8.00 0.24 -8.52
C LEU A 10 7.06 -0.85 -7.99
N PHE A 11 5.90 -1.05 -8.63
CA PHE A 11 4.97 -2.16 -8.33
C PHE A 11 5.30 -3.46 -9.07
N GLN A 12 6.21 -3.41 -10.05
CA GLN A 12 6.63 -4.57 -10.83
C GLN A 12 7.84 -5.26 -10.21
N THR A 13 7.88 -6.58 -10.31
CA THR A 13 9.04 -7.39 -9.94
C THR A 13 9.60 -8.08 -11.17
N ALA A 14 10.90 -8.42 -11.15
CA ALA A 14 11.55 -9.16 -12.24
C ALA A 14 10.85 -10.51 -12.51
N ASP A 15 10.36 -11.16 -11.45
CA ASP A 15 9.66 -12.44 -11.51
C ASP A 15 8.35 -12.40 -12.30
N ASP A 16 7.72 -11.22 -12.40
CA ASP A 16 6.46 -11.06 -13.14
C ASP A 16 6.62 -11.43 -14.63
N TYR A 17 7.82 -11.32 -15.19
CA TYR A 17 8.06 -11.59 -16.61
C TYR A 17 8.31 -13.06 -16.94
N TYR A 18 8.56 -13.90 -15.93
CA TYR A 18 8.79 -15.33 -16.09
C TYR A 18 7.54 -16.18 -15.87
N ARG A 19 6.48 -15.58 -15.31
CA ARG A 19 5.22 -16.28 -15.00
C ARG A 19 4.15 -16.09 -16.07
N ASN A 20 3.07 -16.88 -15.96
CA ASN A 20 1.90 -16.73 -16.81
C ASN A 20 1.24 -15.36 -16.61
N GLU A 21 0.90 -14.68 -17.69
CA GLU A 21 0.34 -13.33 -17.72
C GLU A 21 -0.94 -13.16 -16.85
N ARG A 22 -1.79 -14.18 -16.77
CA ARG A 22 -3.02 -14.13 -15.96
C ARG A 22 -2.69 -14.13 -14.47
N ILE A 23 -1.74 -14.98 -14.05
CA ILE A 23 -1.28 -15.07 -12.66
C ILE A 23 -0.62 -13.75 -12.27
N VAL A 24 0.23 -13.20 -13.13
CA VAL A 24 0.92 -11.93 -12.88
C VAL A 24 -0.06 -10.77 -12.75
N THR A 25 -1.07 -10.71 -13.62
CA THR A 25 -2.12 -9.68 -13.53
C THR A 25 -2.86 -9.77 -12.18
N PHE A 26 -3.20 -10.98 -11.73
CA PHE A 26 -3.83 -11.18 -10.43
C PHE A 26 -2.91 -10.75 -9.28
N LEU A 27 -1.63 -11.12 -9.30
CA LEU A 27 -0.66 -10.73 -8.27
C LEU A 27 -0.44 -9.21 -8.24
N ARG A 28 -0.34 -8.56 -9.41
CA ARG A 28 -0.26 -7.10 -9.49
C ARG A 28 -1.49 -6.43 -8.90
N LEU A 29 -2.68 -6.93 -9.21
CA LEU A 29 -3.92 -6.41 -8.64
C LEU A 29 -3.91 -6.51 -7.11
N ILE A 30 -3.50 -7.66 -6.56
CA ILE A 30 -3.34 -7.83 -5.11
C ILE A 30 -2.37 -6.80 -4.53
N ARG A 31 -1.22 -6.54 -5.18
CA ARG A 31 -0.25 -5.54 -4.71
C ARG A 31 -0.83 -4.12 -4.66
N TYR A 32 -1.60 -3.72 -5.68
CA TYR A 32 -2.27 -2.41 -5.68
C TYR A 32 -3.34 -2.31 -4.59
N VAL A 33 -4.15 -3.36 -4.41
CA VAL A 33 -5.14 -3.40 -3.33
C VAL A 33 -4.47 -3.39 -1.96
N ALA A 34 -3.40 -4.15 -1.78
CA ALA A 34 -2.63 -4.19 -0.54
C ALA A 34 -1.98 -2.84 -0.21
N ALA A 35 -1.42 -2.15 -1.22
CA ALA A 35 -0.88 -0.82 -1.05
C ALA A 35 -1.95 0.21 -0.65
N PHE A 36 -3.14 0.14 -1.26
CA PHE A 36 -4.27 0.98 -0.87
C PHE A 36 -4.72 0.69 0.58
N LEU A 37 -4.83 -0.58 0.96
CA LEU A 37 -5.16 -0.97 2.33
C LEU A 37 -4.08 -0.49 3.32
N ALA A 38 -2.80 -0.67 2.99
CA ALA A 38 -1.71 -0.19 3.83
C ALA A 38 -1.77 1.31 4.08
N LEU A 39 -2.22 2.08 3.09
CA LEU A 39 -2.29 3.53 3.16
C LEU A 39 -3.56 4.03 3.86
N ALA A 40 -4.72 3.52 3.46
CA ALA A 40 -6.01 4.12 3.80
C ALA A 40 -6.75 3.40 4.93
N LEU A 41 -6.51 2.09 5.15
CA LEU A 41 -7.30 1.27 6.06
C LEU A 41 -7.36 1.79 7.50
N PRO A 42 -6.23 2.24 8.14
CA PRO A 42 -6.27 2.77 9.50
C PRO A 42 -7.16 4.02 9.60
N GLY A 43 -6.99 4.95 8.66
CA GLY A 43 -7.80 6.17 8.60
C GLY A 43 -9.28 5.88 8.33
N LEU A 44 -9.58 4.97 7.41
CA LEU A 44 -10.95 4.53 7.10
C LEU A 44 -11.62 3.88 8.31
N TYR A 45 -10.90 3.02 9.03
CA TYR A 45 -11.43 2.38 10.24
C TYR A 45 -11.78 3.42 11.32
N VAL A 46 -10.87 4.36 11.60
CA VAL A 46 -11.13 5.43 12.57
C VAL A 46 -12.28 6.31 12.12
N ALA A 47 -12.33 6.70 10.85
CA ALA A 47 -13.39 7.53 10.29
C ALA A 47 -14.76 6.82 10.35
N ALA A 48 -14.81 5.54 10.02
CA ALA A 48 -16.05 4.76 10.06
C ALA A 48 -16.52 4.52 11.50
N ALA A 49 -15.60 4.16 12.39
CA ALA A 49 -15.92 3.84 13.79
C ALA A 49 -16.37 5.07 14.60
N THR A 50 -15.82 6.27 14.28
CA THR A 50 -16.05 7.49 15.08
C THR A 50 -17.14 8.38 14.50
N PHE A 51 -17.11 8.61 13.18
CA PHE A 51 -17.99 9.60 12.55
C PHE A 51 -19.16 8.98 11.77
N HIS A 52 -18.97 7.77 11.24
CA HIS A 52 -19.92 7.16 10.31
C HIS A 52 -20.27 5.72 10.67
N PRO A 53 -20.70 5.44 11.92
CA PRO A 53 -21.07 4.07 12.33
C PRO A 53 -22.21 3.51 11.47
N GLN A 54 -23.08 4.37 10.94
CA GLN A 54 -24.20 3.97 10.09
C GLN A 54 -23.79 3.28 8.77
N LEU A 55 -22.54 3.40 8.34
CA LEU A 55 -22.04 2.70 7.17
C LEU A 55 -21.73 1.21 7.43
N LEU A 56 -21.63 0.84 8.71
CA LEU A 56 -21.33 -0.51 9.11
C LEU A 56 -22.61 -1.31 9.33
N PRO A 57 -22.61 -2.63 9.02
CA PRO A 57 -23.73 -3.49 9.38
C PRO A 57 -24.01 -3.45 10.87
N GLY A 58 -25.30 -3.41 11.27
CA GLY A 58 -25.69 -3.25 12.68
C GLY A 58 -25.11 -4.29 13.63
N ASN A 59 -24.98 -5.55 13.18
CA ASN A 59 -24.32 -6.60 13.95
C ASN A 59 -22.84 -6.30 14.18
N LEU A 60 -22.14 -5.73 13.20
CA LEU A 60 -20.76 -5.35 13.32
C LEU A 60 -20.57 -4.19 14.30
N ILE A 61 -21.46 -3.18 14.25
CA ILE A 61 -21.45 -2.05 15.19
C ILE A 61 -21.56 -2.57 16.63
N ARG A 62 -22.49 -3.51 16.85
CA ARG A 62 -22.69 -4.08 18.18
C ARG A 62 -21.43 -4.84 18.66
N SER A 63 -20.88 -5.69 17.83
CA SER A 63 -19.62 -6.42 18.15
C SER A 63 -18.46 -5.46 18.41
N MET A 64 -18.37 -4.35 17.65
CA MET A 64 -17.34 -3.32 17.87
C MET A 64 -17.55 -2.60 19.22
N ALA A 65 -18.78 -2.25 19.55
CA ALA A 65 -19.11 -1.60 20.83
C ALA A 65 -18.81 -2.52 22.02
N GLU A 66 -19.17 -3.80 21.90
CA GLU A 66 -18.86 -4.81 22.92
C GLU A 66 -17.33 -5.01 23.08
N ALA A 67 -16.62 -5.15 21.97
CA ALA A 67 -15.16 -5.33 21.97
C ALA A 67 -14.39 -4.14 22.53
N ARG A 68 -14.99 -2.94 22.52
CA ARG A 68 -14.38 -1.70 23.02
C ARG A 68 -14.87 -1.30 24.41
N SER A 69 -15.79 -2.03 25.00
CA SER A 69 -16.42 -1.65 26.28
C SER A 69 -15.45 -1.52 27.47
N GLY A 70 -14.26 -2.15 27.37
CA GLY A 70 -13.21 -2.06 28.40
C GLY A 70 -12.02 -1.16 28.05
N VAL A 71 -12.00 -0.55 26.86
CA VAL A 71 -10.84 0.21 26.37
C VAL A 71 -10.97 1.69 26.74
N PRO A 72 -9.99 2.29 27.46
CA PRO A 72 -10.07 3.68 27.91
C PRO A 72 -9.72 4.71 26.83
N PHE A 73 -9.14 4.29 25.70
CA PHE A 73 -8.66 5.19 24.67
C PHE A 73 -9.68 5.41 23.53
N PRO A 74 -9.68 6.60 22.90
CA PRO A 74 -10.44 6.82 21.67
C PRO A 74 -9.86 5.98 20.53
N THR A 75 -10.68 5.61 19.53
CA THR A 75 -10.30 4.74 18.41
C THR A 75 -9.03 5.20 17.70
N ALA A 76 -8.88 6.51 17.50
CA ALA A 76 -7.71 7.07 16.85
C ALA A 76 -6.40 6.79 17.65
N ALA A 77 -6.47 6.91 18.98
CA ALA A 77 -5.31 6.63 19.84
C ALA A 77 -4.98 5.13 19.88
N GLU A 78 -5.99 4.25 19.92
CA GLU A 78 -5.78 2.80 19.82
C GLU A 78 -5.05 2.43 18.54
N VAL A 79 -5.53 2.93 17.39
CA VAL A 79 -4.94 2.66 16.08
C VAL A 79 -3.52 3.22 16.02
N LEU A 80 -3.31 4.46 16.47
CA LEU A 80 -1.98 5.08 16.46
C LEU A 80 -0.99 4.29 17.32
N LEU A 81 -1.40 3.86 18.50
CA LEU A 81 -0.58 3.05 19.41
C LEU A 81 -0.17 1.73 18.74
N MET A 82 -1.11 1.03 18.12
CA MET A 82 -0.81 -0.22 17.43
C MET A 82 0.08 -0.03 16.21
N GLU A 83 -0.19 0.98 15.38
CA GLU A 83 0.63 1.30 14.20
C GLU A 83 2.08 1.65 14.59
N LEU A 84 2.26 2.45 15.64
CA LEU A 84 3.60 2.76 16.17
C LEU A 84 4.29 1.52 16.73
N SER A 85 3.56 0.66 17.44
CA SER A 85 4.12 -0.59 17.98
C SER A 85 4.61 -1.51 16.87
N PHE A 86 3.83 -1.67 15.79
CA PHE A 86 4.24 -2.45 14.61
C PHE A 86 5.43 -1.80 13.88
N GLU A 87 5.49 -0.47 13.80
CA GLU A 87 6.63 0.23 13.18
C GLU A 87 7.92 0.02 13.99
N LEU A 88 7.85 0.08 15.33
CA LEU A 88 8.99 -0.22 16.19
C LEU A 88 9.46 -1.67 16.06
N LEU A 89 8.53 -2.61 15.99
CA LEU A 89 8.86 -4.03 15.76
C LEU A 89 9.55 -4.25 14.41
N ARG A 90 9.08 -3.56 13.37
CA ARG A 90 9.67 -3.62 12.04
C ARG A 90 11.07 -3.03 12.02
N GLU A 91 11.25 -1.86 12.61
CA GLU A 91 12.57 -1.20 12.70
C GLU A 91 13.57 -2.07 13.47
N ALA A 92 13.13 -2.67 14.58
CA ALA A 92 13.95 -3.62 15.33
C ALA A 92 14.30 -4.86 14.50
N GLY A 93 13.35 -5.39 13.73
CA GLY A 93 13.55 -6.55 12.85
C GLY A 93 14.56 -6.29 11.74
N LEU A 94 14.55 -5.11 11.14
CA LEU A 94 15.48 -4.72 10.06
C LEU A 94 16.93 -4.60 10.54
N ARG A 95 17.14 -4.24 11.81
CA ARG A 95 18.48 -4.08 12.39
C ARG A 95 19.09 -5.38 12.90
N MET A 96 18.33 -6.47 12.95
CA MET A 96 18.83 -7.75 13.43
C MET A 96 19.35 -8.61 12.28
N PRO A 97 20.57 -9.16 12.39
CA PRO A 97 21.14 -10.01 11.34
C PRO A 97 20.45 -11.39 11.29
N GLY A 98 20.17 -11.86 10.07
CA GLY A 98 19.72 -13.21 9.80
C GLY A 98 18.27 -13.53 10.18
N PRO A 99 17.94 -14.81 10.40
CA PRO A 99 16.55 -15.27 10.63
C PRO A 99 15.89 -14.70 11.90
N ALA A 100 16.70 -14.23 12.86
CA ALA A 100 16.22 -13.68 14.13
C ALA A 100 15.34 -12.44 13.94
N GLY A 101 15.64 -11.56 12.97
CA GLY A 101 14.84 -10.37 12.69
C GLY A 101 13.42 -10.70 12.25
N ASN A 102 13.27 -11.69 11.37
CA ASN A 102 11.95 -12.13 10.92
C ASN A 102 11.13 -12.79 12.06
N THR A 103 11.81 -13.59 12.88
CA THR A 103 11.17 -14.24 14.05
C THR A 103 10.68 -13.19 15.06
N ILE A 104 11.47 -12.16 15.34
CA ILE A 104 11.09 -11.08 16.26
C ILE A 104 9.90 -10.28 15.71
N GLY A 105 9.87 -10.01 14.40
CA GLY A 105 8.73 -9.34 13.77
C GLY A 105 7.43 -10.11 13.95
N ILE A 106 7.45 -11.43 13.72
CA ILE A 106 6.26 -12.28 13.83
C ILE A 106 5.86 -12.50 15.30
N VAL A 107 6.79 -12.97 16.13
CA VAL A 107 6.53 -13.30 17.53
C VAL A 107 6.25 -12.04 18.35
N GLY A 108 7.02 -10.97 18.11
CA GLY A 108 6.81 -9.68 18.75
C GLY A 108 5.44 -9.10 18.42
N GLY A 109 5.03 -9.14 17.14
CA GLY A 109 3.70 -8.67 16.71
C GLY A 109 2.57 -9.44 17.39
N LEU A 110 2.68 -10.77 17.50
CA LEU A 110 1.70 -11.61 18.17
C LEU A 110 1.65 -11.30 19.67
N ILE A 111 2.81 -11.26 20.34
CA ILE A 111 2.89 -11.02 21.79
C ILE A 111 2.37 -9.62 22.12
N VAL A 112 2.83 -8.60 21.41
CA VAL A 112 2.40 -7.20 21.66
C VAL A 112 0.91 -7.04 21.41
N GLY A 113 0.38 -7.59 20.29
CA GLY A 113 -1.05 -7.55 20.00
C GLY A 113 -1.88 -8.24 21.06
N GLN A 114 -1.49 -9.44 21.48
CA GLN A 114 -2.20 -10.22 22.49
C GLN A 114 -2.13 -9.57 23.90
N ALA A 115 -0.96 -9.05 24.28
CA ALA A 115 -0.79 -8.33 25.53
C ALA A 115 -1.62 -7.04 25.57
N ALA A 116 -1.63 -6.27 24.49
CA ALA A 116 -2.40 -5.04 24.40
C ALA A 116 -3.92 -5.27 24.52
N VAL A 117 -4.44 -6.35 23.90
CA VAL A 117 -5.84 -6.76 24.04
C VAL A 117 -6.13 -7.26 25.46
N SER A 118 -5.27 -8.11 26.03
CA SER A 118 -5.45 -8.66 27.37
C SER A 118 -5.40 -7.59 28.46
N ALA A 119 -4.65 -6.52 28.23
CA ALA A 119 -4.58 -5.36 29.11
C ALA A 119 -5.71 -4.34 28.88
N ASN A 120 -6.65 -4.62 27.98
CA ASN A 120 -7.70 -3.69 27.55
C ASN A 120 -7.18 -2.33 27.05
N LEU A 121 -5.95 -2.27 26.53
CA LEU A 121 -5.39 -1.05 25.94
C LEU A 121 -5.93 -0.78 24.54
N VAL A 122 -6.20 -1.85 23.79
CA VAL A 122 -6.76 -1.78 22.43
C VAL A 122 -7.82 -2.87 22.22
N SER A 123 -8.74 -2.62 21.30
CA SER A 123 -9.73 -3.61 20.91
C SER A 123 -9.15 -4.66 19.96
N PRO A 124 -9.66 -5.92 19.93
CA PRO A 124 -9.23 -6.96 18.98
C PRO A 124 -9.37 -6.54 17.52
N ILE A 125 -10.37 -5.71 17.20
CA ILE A 125 -10.62 -5.21 15.87
C ILE A 125 -9.50 -4.24 15.44
N THR A 126 -9.08 -3.35 16.34
CA THR A 126 -7.94 -2.44 16.10
C THR A 126 -6.65 -3.21 15.81
N VAL A 127 -6.37 -4.29 16.53
CA VAL A 127 -5.22 -5.17 16.26
C VAL A 127 -5.32 -5.79 14.87
N THR A 128 -6.51 -6.26 14.49
CA THR A 128 -6.75 -6.85 13.16
C THR A 128 -6.52 -5.82 12.05
N VAL A 129 -7.02 -4.60 12.21
CA VAL A 129 -6.82 -3.50 11.25
C VAL A 129 -5.34 -3.18 11.11
N ALA A 130 -4.62 -3.02 12.21
CA ALA A 130 -3.18 -2.73 12.18
C ALA A 130 -2.38 -3.88 11.55
N ALA A 131 -2.74 -5.14 11.83
CA ALA A 131 -2.11 -6.30 11.22
C ALA A 131 -2.33 -6.34 9.69
N LEU A 132 -3.56 -6.08 9.21
CA LEU A 132 -3.85 -6.01 7.77
C LEU A 132 -3.10 -4.86 7.09
N THR A 133 -2.97 -3.72 7.76
CA THR A 133 -2.18 -2.58 7.28
C THR A 133 -0.70 -2.95 7.14
N ALA A 134 -0.13 -3.60 8.15
CA ALA A 134 1.25 -4.07 8.12
C ALA A 134 1.48 -5.09 6.99
N LEU A 135 0.60 -6.09 6.84
CA LEU A 135 0.67 -7.07 5.74
C LEU A 135 0.55 -6.40 4.37
N GLY A 136 -0.32 -5.40 4.24
CA GLY A 136 -0.45 -4.60 3.02
C GLY A 136 0.86 -3.90 2.66
N SER A 137 1.55 -3.31 3.62
CA SER A 137 2.82 -2.63 3.39
C SER A 137 3.95 -3.57 2.95
N PHE A 138 3.96 -4.83 3.42
CA PHE A 138 4.92 -5.85 2.98
C PHE A 138 4.69 -6.34 1.54
N SER A 139 3.49 -6.14 1.00
CA SER A 139 3.17 -6.53 -0.37
C SER A 139 3.73 -5.57 -1.42
N ILE A 140 4.23 -4.41 -1.02
CA ILE A 140 4.86 -3.41 -1.91
C ILE A 140 6.29 -3.86 -2.18
N PRO A 141 6.67 -4.12 -3.47
CA PRO A 141 7.98 -4.69 -3.79
C PRO A 141 9.15 -3.73 -3.56
N ASN A 142 8.91 -2.43 -3.70
CA ASN A 142 9.93 -1.41 -3.52
C ASN A 142 9.87 -0.84 -2.10
N GLU A 143 10.98 -0.95 -1.35
CA GLU A 143 11.06 -0.51 0.04
C GLU A 143 10.91 1.01 0.19
N GLU A 144 11.54 1.81 -0.70
CA GLU A 144 11.45 3.28 -0.67
C GLU A 144 10.00 3.75 -0.82
N LEU A 145 9.25 3.12 -1.75
CA LEU A 145 7.82 3.41 -1.94
C LEU A 145 7.00 3.01 -0.70
N SER A 146 7.31 1.84 -0.12
CA SER A 146 6.67 1.36 1.11
C SER A 146 6.89 2.34 2.28
N GLU A 147 8.08 2.92 2.40
CA GLU A 147 8.40 3.92 3.44
C GLU A 147 7.59 5.20 3.27
N VAL A 148 7.49 5.71 2.05
CA VAL A 148 6.66 6.88 1.75
C VAL A 148 5.20 6.64 2.11
N PHE A 149 4.64 5.46 1.74
CA PHE A 149 3.26 5.13 2.05
C PHE A 149 3.03 4.97 3.55
N ARG A 150 3.99 4.42 4.29
CA ARG A 150 3.94 4.32 5.76
C ARG A 150 3.92 5.70 6.42
N LEU A 151 4.70 6.63 5.93
CA LEU A 151 4.68 7.99 6.47
C LEU A 151 3.33 8.68 6.19
N TRP A 152 2.84 8.58 4.95
CA TRP A 152 1.58 9.17 4.55
C TRP A 152 0.36 8.58 5.25
N LYS A 153 0.37 7.30 5.63
CA LYS A 153 -0.73 6.69 6.38
C LYS A 153 -1.02 7.42 7.69
N TYR A 154 0.03 7.90 8.40
CA TYR A 154 -0.16 8.69 9.63
C TYR A 154 -0.85 10.02 9.34
N GLY A 155 -0.50 10.70 8.25
CA GLY A 155 -1.20 11.90 7.80
C GLY A 155 -2.67 11.64 7.50
N ILE A 156 -2.96 10.56 6.77
CA ILE A 156 -4.35 10.15 6.45
C ILE A 156 -5.11 9.74 7.72
N LEU A 157 -4.47 9.03 8.65
CA LEU A 157 -5.04 8.68 9.93
C LEU A 157 -5.43 9.92 10.74
N LEU A 158 -4.57 10.92 10.83
CA LEU A 158 -4.85 12.18 11.52
C LEU A 158 -6.00 12.95 10.84
N LEU A 159 -5.97 13.10 9.52
CA LEU A 159 -7.06 13.73 8.79
C LEU A 159 -8.38 12.95 8.95
N GLY A 160 -8.33 11.63 8.91
CA GLY A 160 -9.48 10.75 9.16
C GLY A 160 -10.04 10.88 10.57
N SER A 161 -9.18 11.08 11.57
CA SER A 161 -9.59 11.28 12.96
C SER A 161 -10.22 12.65 13.22
N CYS A 162 -9.90 13.67 12.41
CA CYS A 162 -10.44 15.03 12.55
C CYS A 162 -11.70 15.24 11.69
N PHE A 163 -11.69 14.76 10.44
CA PHE A 163 -12.72 15.07 9.44
C PHE A 163 -13.50 13.84 8.96
N GLY A 164 -13.26 12.68 9.57
CA GLY A 164 -13.94 11.44 9.17
C GLY A 164 -13.53 11.01 7.75
N ILE A 165 -14.47 10.43 7.00
CA ILE A 165 -14.23 9.92 5.65
C ILE A 165 -13.75 11.02 4.69
N LEU A 166 -14.27 12.26 4.83
CA LEU A 166 -13.80 13.39 4.04
C LEU A 166 -12.30 13.65 4.27
N GLY A 167 -11.82 13.53 5.50
CA GLY A 167 -10.41 13.65 5.82
C GLY A 167 -9.55 12.58 5.15
N VAL A 168 -10.01 11.34 5.14
CA VAL A 168 -9.33 10.24 4.44
C VAL A 168 -9.28 10.50 2.93
N MET A 169 -10.40 10.90 2.33
CA MET A 169 -10.46 11.25 0.90
C MET A 169 -9.51 12.40 0.56
N LEU A 170 -9.50 13.45 1.40
CA LEU A 170 -8.60 14.59 1.23
C LEU A 170 -7.13 14.15 1.31
N GLY A 171 -6.77 13.34 2.30
CA GLY A 171 -5.41 12.81 2.44
C GLY A 171 -4.97 11.97 1.26
N CYS A 172 -5.82 11.08 0.76
CA CYS A 172 -5.56 10.30 -0.45
C CYS A 172 -5.44 11.21 -1.69
N PHE A 173 -6.30 12.22 -1.82
CA PHE A 173 -6.26 13.18 -2.93
C PHE A 173 -4.98 14.01 -2.93
N LEU A 174 -4.56 14.51 -1.76
CA LEU A 174 -3.31 15.24 -1.61
C LEU A 174 -2.10 14.38 -2.01
N LEU A 175 -2.08 13.12 -1.58
CA LEU A 175 -1.02 12.19 -2.00
C LEU A 175 -1.01 12.01 -3.52
N LEU A 176 -2.17 11.77 -4.14
CA LEU A 176 -2.27 11.62 -5.59
C LEU A 176 -1.83 12.89 -6.34
N MET A 177 -2.18 14.07 -5.82
CA MET A 177 -1.76 15.36 -6.39
C MET A 177 -0.24 15.51 -6.35
N LEU A 178 0.39 15.24 -5.19
CA LEU A 178 1.83 15.28 -5.06
C LEU A 178 2.54 14.27 -5.97
N MET A 179 1.98 13.05 -6.10
CA MET A 179 2.52 12.03 -7.00
C MET A 179 2.37 12.43 -8.47
N ALA A 180 1.30 13.16 -8.83
CA ALA A 180 1.06 13.62 -10.20
C ALA A 180 2.00 14.77 -10.61
N GLU A 181 2.44 15.57 -9.66
CA GLU A 181 3.36 16.70 -9.87
C GLU A 181 4.82 16.23 -10.04
N GLN A 182 5.15 15.03 -9.54
CA GLN A 182 6.50 14.50 -9.63
C GLN A 182 6.86 14.05 -11.04
N GLU A 183 8.06 14.41 -11.48
CA GLU A 183 8.63 13.99 -12.74
C GLU A 183 9.99 13.33 -12.53
N SER A 184 10.25 12.28 -13.30
CA SER A 184 11.54 11.59 -13.35
C SER A 184 12.15 11.74 -14.73
N TYR A 185 13.16 12.59 -14.89
CA TYR A 185 13.84 12.85 -16.18
C TYR A 185 12.86 13.27 -17.30
N GLY A 186 11.91 14.17 -16.98
CA GLY A 186 10.91 14.68 -17.95
C GLY A 186 9.79 13.68 -18.27
N ILE A 187 9.67 12.59 -17.49
CA ILE A 187 8.56 11.63 -17.58
C ILE A 187 7.73 11.77 -16.30
N PRO A 188 6.40 12.00 -16.40
CA PRO A 188 5.53 12.04 -15.24
C PRO A 188 5.63 10.74 -14.43
N TRP A 189 5.73 10.85 -13.11
CA TRP A 189 5.90 9.67 -12.25
C TRP A 189 4.72 8.71 -12.28
N LEU A 190 3.51 9.24 -12.50
CA LEU A 190 2.29 8.45 -12.70
C LEU A 190 2.11 7.92 -14.14
N TYR A 191 3.14 7.99 -14.98
CA TYR A 191 3.08 7.39 -16.31
C TYR A 191 2.83 5.86 -16.21
N PRO A 192 1.95 5.25 -17.04
CA PRO A 192 1.24 5.78 -18.20
C PRO A 192 -0.13 6.40 -17.91
N TYR A 193 -0.55 6.54 -16.65
CA TYR A 193 -1.89 7.02 -16.28
C TYR A 193 -2.04 8.53 -16.46
N VAL A 194 -0.96 9.29 -16.25
CA VAL A 194 -0.88 10.74 -16.43
C VAL A 194 0.21 11.07 -17.43
N GLY A 195 -0.04 11.95 -18.42
CA GLY A 195 0.94 12.35 -19.42
C GLY A 195 0.36 12.38 -20.85
N GLY A 196 -0.60 13.29 -21.10
CA GLY A 196 -1.42 13.35 -22.29
C GLY A 196 -0.73 13.43 -23.65
N ASN A 197 0.56 13.79 -23.74
CA ASN A 197 1.32 13.91 -25.01
C ASN A 197 2.20 12.69 -25.33
N LEU A 198 2.34 11.74 -24.40
CA LEU A 198 3.16 10.53 -24.57
C LEU A 198 2.32 9.34 -25.06
N ASN A 199 1.31 9.60 -25.85
CA ASN A 199 0.24 8.69 -26.31
C ASN A 199 0.76 7.48 -27.13
N GLU A 200 1.54 6.61 -26.51
CA GLU A 200 1.70 5.26 -27.02
C GLU A 200 1.02 4.27 -26.08
N ARG A 201 -0.23 3.88 -26.40
CA ARG A 201 -1.01 2.80 -25.75
C ARG A 201 -0.24 1.47 -25.60
N ALA A 202 1.00 1.42 -26.07
CA ALA A 202 1.89 0.28 -25.92
C ALA A 202 2.31 0.05 -24.46
N ASP A 203 2.43 1.12 -23.67
CA ASP A 203 2.91 1.05 -22.30
C ASP A 203 1.78 0.73 -21.30
N GLU A 204 0.52 1.02 -21.66
CA GLU A 204 -0.65 0.57 -20.92
C GLU A 204 -0.75 -0.97 -20.86
N LYS A 205 -0.18 -1.68 -21.86
CA LYS A 205 -0.17 -3.14 -21.93
C LYS A 205 0.78 -3.83 -20.94
N ASP A 206 1.59 -3.06 -20.27
CA ASP A 206 2.52 -3.52 -19.22
C ASP A 206 2.37 -2.67 -17.95
N SER A 207 1.15 -2.31 -17.60
CA SER A 207 0.81 -1.57 -16.39
C SER A 207 0.24 -2.52 -15.33
N MET A 208 -0.93 -2.20 -14.79
CA MET A 208 -1.68 -3.05 -13.85
C MET A 208 -2.04 -4.40 -14.48
N PHE A 209 -2.37 -4.41 -15.78
CA PHE A 209 -2.67 -5.62 -16.54
C PHE A 209 -1.50 -5.99 -17.43
N LEU A 210 -0.97 -7.20 -17.27
CA LEU A 210 0.11 -7.72 -18.11
C LEU A 210 -0.48 -8.35 -19.36
N ALA A 211 -0.32 -7.69 -20.52
CA ALA A 211 -0.73 -8.28 -21.78
C ALA A 211 0.23 -9.40 -22.22
N ALA A 212 -0.31 -10.39 -22.97
CA ALA A 212 0.47 -11.50 -23.53
C ALA A 212 1.75 -11.02 -24.24
N ALA A 213 2.84 -11.77 -24.06
CA ALA A 213 4.14 -11.43 -24.64
C ALA A 213 4.07 -11.15 -26.16
N ARG A 214 3.20 -11.88 -26.90
CA ARG A 214 2.95 -11.66 -28.33
C ARG A 214 2.34 -10.29 -28.65
N LYS A 215 1.56 -9.69 -27.72
CA LYS A 215 0.91 -8.38 -27.89
C LYS A 215 1.82 -7.22 -27.50
N ARG A 216 2.89 -7.46 -26.72
CA ARG A 216 3.88 -6.47 -26.29
C ARG A 216 5.02 -6.35 -27.31
N LYS A 217 4.72 -5.84 -28.49
CA LYS A 217 5.71 -5.72 -29.59
C LYS A 217 6.68 -4.56 -29.42
N ARG A 218 6.31 -3.53 -28.67
CA ARG A 218 7.14 -2.34 -28.42
C ARG A 218 7.65 -2.31 -26.99
N ARG A 219 8.81 -1.71 -26.79
CA ARG A 219 9.36 -1.38 -25.46
C ARG A 219 8.84 -0.03 -25.00
N PRO A 220 8.94 0.30 -23.70
CA PRO A 220 8.55 1.61 -23.17
C PRO A 220 9.17 2.78 -23.94
N ILE A 221 8.51 3.94 -23.91
CA ILE A 221 8.93 5.17 -24.63
C ILE A 221 10.37 5.57 -24.31
N PHE A 222 10.85 5.34 -23.10
CA PHE A 222 12.20 5.66 -22.66
C PHE A 222 13.27 4.69 -23.17
N ALA A 223 12.91 3.62 -23.88
CA ALA A 223 13.89 2.77 -24.56
C ALA A 223 14.54 3.50 -25.73
N LYS A 224 15.87 3.29 -25.93
CA LYS A 224 16.60 3.88 -27.08
C LYS A 224 15.86 3.64 -28.40
N TRP A 225 15.78 4.65 -29.24
CA TRP A 225 15.03 4.66 -30.51
C TRP A 225 15.28 3.41 -31.37
N GLY A 226 16.54 2.96 -31.47
CA GLY A 226 16.91 1.76 -32.22
C GLY A 226 16.42 0.44 -31.62
N ASN A 227 16.03 0.41 -30.33
CA ASN A 227 15.64 -0.79 -29.58
C ASN A 227 14.17 -0.83 -29.19
N ARG A 228 13.31 0.06 -29.74
CA ARG A 228 11.88 0.13 -29.39
C ARG A 228 11.08 -1.10 -29.79
N ILE A 229 11.54 -1.87 -30.80
CA ILE A 229 10.85 -3.07 -31.26
C ILE A 229 11.49 -4.31 -30.60
N ARG A 230 10.69 -5.09 -29.84
CA ARG A 230 11.18 -6.29 -29.10
C ARG A 230 11.57 -7.44 -30.04
N PHE A 231 10.91 -7.58 -31.17
CA PHE A 231 11.12 -8.66 -32.14
C PHE A 231 11.48 -8.09 -33.50
N ARG A 232 12.69 -7.57 -33.64
CA ARG A 232 13.23 -7.30 -34.97
C ARG A 232 13.83 -8.61 -35.48
N ARG A 233 13.14 -9.28 -36.42
CA ARG A 233 13.72 -10.39 -37.17
C ARG A 233 14.98 -9.83 -37.86
N LYS A 234 16.17 -10.31 -37.49
CA LYS A 234 17.37 -10.07 -38.31
C LYS A 234 17.12 -10.82 -39.60
N SER A 235 16.86 -10.11 -40.68
CA SER A 235 16.97 -10.60 -42.06
C SER A 235 18.44 -10.82 -42.36
#